data_0fa7f52d11e5591df5d5bea29722d959
#
_entry.id   0fa7f52d11e5591df5d5bea29722d959
#
_cell.length_a   1.000
_cell.length_b   1.000
_cell.length_c   1.000
_cell.angle_alpha   90.00
_cell.angle_beta   90.00
_cell.angle_gamma   90.00
#
_symmetry.space_group_name_H-M   'P 1'
#
loop_
_entity.id
_entity.type
_entity.pdbx_description
1 polymer ?
#
loop_
_entity_poly.entity_id
_entity_poly.type
_entity_poly.pdbx_seq_one_letter_code
_entity_poly.pdbx_strand_id
1 'polypeptide(L)'
;MKKTFIFTLLTILTLGLFRPATALAEEQKLPSGIERSQIGQKIQDYVKEHEKTTAGMATAVFDKDGTIYQGNFGYMDKEKGVKADDDSVFEWGSVTKLTVWVSVMQLWEQGKIDLEEDIRAYLPEGLLRNLRYDKPITMLNLMNHQSGFDEAPLYMQGGKSLEDLLLQYQPAQSFEPGTTTAYSNYSTGLAAYIVERISGQTFVDYAHEHIFQPLRMEKTAIAQDLSDNAYVQAKRKEVKGYATDGSLLGDALYEVGLYPVGRATGTLSDFQKFAQALLSRKTLFTRSETWTTLYSTTATYPDTDIVRNAHGFWASKFGVTVLGHGGNTNGFSSYLLLDLKDGIGQVIMTNQGVEEIYNDGMPELIFGKRPTASAETQKKFEPGYYQILRNFNQGPLSLYQLFPGNMLHMKKPSSERMDHLFWTIYKSGNGKTRIATPVSDFERVPDWEIWTKFGLIALAALSVVYALGNLLVRLVLVLYRLVFGKEKGKQNRTWKWWHILTAAGVVAVACNLLLLLFSSSTTDLSIIAQWRYMFFAGLGLF
;
A
#
# COMPACT_ATOMS: atom_id res chain seq x y z
N MET A 1 -85.14 -14.72 -17.74
CA MET A 1 -83.93 -15.05 -18.55
C MET A 1 -83.04 -13.87 -18.92
N LYS A 2 -83.50 -12.62 -18.99
CA LYS A 2 -82.63 -11.45 -19.33
C LYS A 2 -81.72 -10.90 -18.20
N LYS A 3 -82.02 -11.16 -16.94
CA LYS A 3 -81.19 -10.63 -15.79
C LYS A 3 -80.01 -11.54 -15.46
N THR A 4 -80.09 -12.82 -15.75
CA THR A 4 -78.96 -13.75 -15.45
C THR A 4 -77.83 -13.62 -16.46
N PHE A 5 -78.14 -13.23 -17.72
CA PHE A 5 -77.16 -13.07 -18.80
C PHE A 5 -76.25 -11.79 -18.59
N ILE A 6 -76.81 -10.74 -17.98
CA ILE A 6 -76.05 -9.52 -17.73
C ILE A 6 -75.08 -9.73 -16.57
N PHE A 7 -75.39 -10.54 -15.54
CA PHE A 7 -74.50 -10.82 -14.43
C PHE A 7 -73.32 -11.70 -14.83
N THR A 8 -73.52 -12.65 -15.73
CA THR A 8 -72.43 -13.54 -16.24
C THR A 8 -71.47 -12.76 -17.16
N LEU A 9 -71.98 -11.82 -17.95
CA LEU A 9 -71.11 -10.98 -18.81
C LEU A 9 -70.29 -9.97 -18.03
N LEU A 10 -70.82 -9.40 -16.90
CA LEU A 10 -70.09 -8.50 -16.03
C LEU A 10 -68.97 -9.26 -15.26
N THR A 11 -69.21 -10.52 -14.86
CA THR A 11 -68.21 -11.32 -14.14
C THR A 11 -67.06 -11.76 -15.04
N ILE A 12 -67.32 -11.99 -16.32
CA ILE A 12 -66.29 -12.33 -17.32
C ILE A 12 -65.48 -11.08 -17.71
N LEU A 13 -66.07 -9.88 -17.74
CA LEU A 13 -65.34 -8.63 -18.01
C LEU A 13 -64.43 -8.18 -16.84
N THR A 14 -64.81 -8.49 -15.58
CA THR A 14 -64.00 -8.14 -14.42
C THR A 14 -62.83 -9.13 -14.18
N LEU A 15 -62.94 -10.37 -14.60
CA LEU A 15 -61.86 -11.36 -14.53
C LEU A 15 -60.82 -11.20 -15.66
N GLY A 16 -61.16 -10.49 -16.75
CA GLY A 16 -60.23 -10.20 -17.84
C GLY A 16 -59.32 -8.99 -17.62
N LEU A 17 -59.57 -8.15 -16.57
CA LEU A 17 -58.80 -6.94 -16.27
C LEU A 17 -57.77 -7.12 -15.17
N PHE A 18 -57.75 -8.23 -14.44
CA PHE A 18 -56.65 -8.61 -13.55
C PHE A 18 -55.65 -9.51 -14.29
N ARG A 19 -54.97 -8.97 -15.29
CA ARG A 19 -53.60 -9.43 -15.55
C ARG A 19 -52.79 -8.95 -14.35
N PRO A 20 -52.15 -9.86 -13.58
CA PRO A 20 -51.11 -9.36 -12.68
C PRO A 20 -50.14 -8.61 -13.59
N ALA A 21 -50.05 -7.29 -13.39
CA ALA A 21 -48.88 -6.56 -13.83
C ALA A 21 -47.73 -7.22 -13.08
N THR A 22 -47.09 -8.22 -13.69
CA THR A 22 -45.70 -8.52 -13.36
C THR A 22 -44.99 -7.24 -13.70
N ALA A 23 -44.91 -6.35 -12.71
CA ALA A 23 -43.90 -5.31 -12.70
C ALA A 23 -42.61 -6.09 -12.87
N LEU A 24 -42.08 -6.10 -14.11
CA LEU A 24 -40.68 -6.45 -14.33
C LEU A 24 -39.94 -5.50 -13.41
N ALA A 25 -39.46 -6.03 -12.29
CA ALA A 25 -38.61 -5.27 -11.42
C ALA A 25 -37.52 -4.73 -12.34
N GLU A 26 -37.42 -3.42 -12.44
CA GLU A 26 -36.40 -2.77 -13.25
C GLU A 26 -35.05 -3.35 -12.80
N GLU A 27 -34.38 -4.05 -13.69
CA GLU A 27 -33.20 -4.82 -13.37
C GLU A 27 -32.13 -3.83 -12.92
N GLN A 28 -31.73 -3.92 -11.64
CA GLN A 28 -30.83 -2.95 -11.02
C GLN A 28 -29.44 -3.07 -11.66
N LYS A 29 -28.96 -1.98 -12.23
CA LYS A 29 -27.63 -1.88 -12.85
C LYS A 29 -26.59 -1.42 -11.84
N LEU A 30 -25.37 -1.89 -12.03
CA LEU A 30 -24.17 -1.38 -11.38
C LEU A 30 -23.75 -0.05 -12.01
N PRO A 31 -22.90 0.76 -11.36
CA PRO A 31 -22.38 2.01 -11.93
C PRO A 31 -21.70 1.85 -13.29
N SER A 32 -21.15 0.67 -13.60
CA SER A 32 -20.61 0.31 -14.91
C SER A 32 -21.66 0.17 -16.02
N GLY A 33 -22.95 0.09 -15.66
CA GLY A 33 -24.05 -0.24 -16.57
C GLY A 33 -24.35 -1.74 -16.70
N ILE A 34 -23.54 -2.63 -16.11
CA ILE A 34 -23.76 -4.08 -16.07
C ILE A 34 -24.93 -4.37 -15.11
N GLU A 35 -25.80 -5.27 -15.49
CA GLU A 35 -26.91 -5.74 -14.66
C GLU A 35 -26.38 -6.54 -13.47
N ARG A 36 -26.92 -6.30 -12.26
CA ARG A 36 -26.46 -7.00 -11.04
C ARG A 36 -26.52 -8.51 -11.16
N SER A 37 -27.52 -9.04 -11.85
CA SER A 37 -27.67 -10.47 -12.12
C SER A 37 -26.55 -11.06 -12.97
N GLN A 38 -25.89 -10.25 -13.79
CA GLN A 38 -24.85 -10.69 -14.73
C GLN A 38 -23.43 -10.56 -14.15
N ILE A 39 -23.25 -9.84 -13.04
CA ILE A 39 -21.88 -9.51 -12.56
C ILE A 39 -21.08 -10.77 -12.21
N GLY A 40 -21.72 -11.80 -11.66
CA GLY A 40 -21.05 -13.05 -11.33
C GLY A 40 -20.44 -13.71 -12.57
N GLN A 41 -21.18 -13.78 -13.68
CA GLN A 41 -20.67 -14.33 -14.92
C GLN A 41 -19.54 -13.46 -15.50
N LYS A 42 -19.68 -12.14 -15.47
CA LYS A 42 -18.62 -11.21 -15.94
C LYS A 42 -17.33 -11.34 -15.17
N ILE A 43 -17.40 -11.51 -13.85
CA ILE A 43 -16.22 -11.77 -13.02
C ILE A 43 -15.58 -13.12 -13.36
N GLN A 44 -16.40 -14.18 -13.52
CA GLN A 44 -15.89 -15.51 -13.91
C GLN A 44 -15.21 -15.49 -15.27
N ASP A 45 -15.80 -14.80 -16.25
CA ASP A 45 -15.22 -14.64 -17.59
C ASP A 45 -13.88 -13.88 -17.51
N TYR A 46 -13.85 -12.80 -16.75
CA TYR A 46 -12.62 -12.01 -16.53
C TYR A 46 -11.51 -12.83 -15.87
N VAL A 47 -11.85 -13.60 -14.82
CA VAL A 47 -10.88 -14.48 -14.14
C VAL A 47 -10.38 -15.57 -15.09
N LYS A 48 -11.25 -16.18 -15.89
CA LYS A 48 -10.89 -17.20 -16.87
C LYS A 48 -9.93 -16.66 -17.94
N GLU A 49 -10.13 -15.44 -18.39
CA GLU A 49 -9.22 -14.77 -19.33
C GLU A 49 -7.84 -14.55 -18.73
N HIS A 50 -7.75 -14.31 -17.42
CA HIS A 50 -6.53 -13.97 -16.70
C HIS A 50 -6.04 -15.07 -15.73
N GLU A 51 -6.55 -16.30 -15.83
CA GLU A 51 -6.27 -17.39 -14.86
C GLU A 51 -4.80 -17.75 -14.66
N LYS A 52 -3.94 -17.38 -15.64
CA LYS A 52 -2.50 -17.67 -15.59
C LYS A 52 -1.66 -16.57 -14.94
N THR A 53 -2.28 -15.44 -14.61
CA THR A 53 -1.56 -14.24 -14.12
C THR A 53 -1.46 -14.17 -12.61
N THR A 54 -2.38 -14.81 -11.89
CA THR A 54 -2.46 -14.73 -10.43
C THR A 54 -2.60 -16.13 -9.83
N ALA A 55 -2.05 -16.32 -8.62
CA ALA A 55 -2.07 -17.62 -7.94
C ALA A 55 -3.47 -17.95 -7.43
N GLY A 56 -3.94 -17.26 -6.40
CA GLY A 56 -5.26 -17.38 -5.82
C GLY A 56 -5.88 -16.02 -5.61
N MET A 57 -7.21 -15.96 -5.68
CA MET A 57 -7.96 -14.73 -5.51
C MET A 57 -9.32 -15.02 -4.90
N ALA A 58 -9.78 -14.12 -4.02
CA ALA A 58 -11.13 -14.08 -3.49
C ALA A 58 -11.71 -12.68 -3.68
N THR A 59 -12.99 -12.58 -4.09
CA THR A 59 -13.67 -11.29 -4.28
C THR A 59 -15.12 -11.36 -3.87
N ALA A 60 -15.65 -10.24 -3.37
CA ALA A 60 -17.07 -10.06 -3.15
C ALA A 60 -17.53 -8.69 -3.65
N VAL A 61 -18.69 -8.66 -4.29
CA VAL A 61 -19.46 -7.47 -4.65
C VAL A 61 -20.70 -7.45 -3.78
N PHE A 62 -21.00 -6.33 -3.14
CA PHE A 62 -22.06 -6.22 -2.15
C PHE A 62 -22.70 -4.83 -2.16
N ASP A 63 -23.88 -4.74 -1.60
CA ASP A 63 -24.53 -3.47 -1.28
C ASP A 63 -24.79 -3.37 0.24
N LYS A 64 -25.54 -2.35 0.65
CA LYS A 64 -25.88 -2.13 2.06
C LYS A 64 -26.73 -3.25 2.68
N ASP A 65 -27.41 -4.06 1.85
CA ASP A 65 -28.38 -5.07 2.27
C ASP A 65 -27.83 -6.50 2.21
N GLY A 66 -26.76 -6.73 1.42
CA GLY A 66 -26.15 -8.06 1.34
C GLY A 66 -25.13 -8.24 0.22
N THR A 67 -24.74 -9.49 0.02
CA THR A 67 -23.82 -9.92 -1.02
C THR A 67 -24.55 -10.03 -2.35
N ILE A 68 -24.05 -9.34 -3.39
CA ILE A 68 -24.52 -9.48 -4.77
C ILE A 68 -23.82 -10.68 -5.43
N TYR A 69 -22.51 -10.79 -5.21
CA TYR A 69 -21.69 -11.88 -5.71
C TYR A 69 -20.48 -12.11 -4.82
N GLN A 70 -20.05 -13.37 -4.68
CA GLN A 70 -18.75 -13.72 -4.13
C GLN A 70 -18.17 -14.92 -4.87
N GLY A 71 -16.83 -15.02 -4.89
CA GLY A 71 -16.13 -16.15 -5.50
C GLY A 71 -14.69 -16.26 -5.05
N ASN A 72 -14.22 -17.52 -5.04
CA ASN A 72 -12.84 -17.89 -4.77
C ASN A 72 -12.27 -18.59 -5.99
N PHE A 73 -11.04 -18.25 -6.39
CA PHE A 73 -10.44 -18.70 -7.63
C PHE A 73 -8.96 -19.04 -7.43
N GLY A 74 -8.44 -19.96 -8.25
CA GLY A 74 -7.03 -20.32 -8.25
C GLY A 74 -6.61 -21.11 -7.03
N TYR A 75 -5.37 -20.89 -6.58
CA TYR A 75 -4.69 -21.73 -5.61
C TYR A 75 -4.04 -20.93 -4.50
N MET A 76 -4.21 -21.37 -3.25
CA MET A 76 -3.48 -20.90 -2.08
C MET A 76 -2.06 -21.50 -2.00
N ASP A 77 -1.88 -22.67 -2.59
CA ASP A 77 -0.58 -23.34 -2.80
C ASP A 77 -0.63 -24.03 -4.17
N LYS A 78 -0.01 -23.42 -5.19
CA LYS A 78 0.00 -23.95 -6.57
C LYS A 78 0.73 -25.27 -6.65
N GLU A 79 1.82 -25.42 -5.90
CA GLU A 79 2.72 -26.58 -5.93
C GLU A 79 2.02 -27.81 -5.38
N LYS A 80 1.16 -27.64 -4.35
CA LYS A 80 0.36 -28.72 -3.77
C LYS A 80 -1.05 -28.83 -4.32
N GLY A 81 -1.46 -27.90 -5.19
CA GLY A 81 -2.81 -27.87 -5.77
C GLY A 81 -3.91 -27.53 -4.75
N VAL A 82 -3.58 -26.80 -3.66
CA VAL A 82 -4.55 -26.34 -2.65
C VAL A 82 -5.31 -25.15 -3.23
N LYS A 83 -6.61 -25.35 -3.50
CA LYS A 83 -7.48 -24.33 -4.07
C LYS A 83 -7.87 -23.27 -3.05
N ALA A 84 -8.14 -22.06 -3.53
CA ALA A 84 -8.80 -21.03 -2.74
C ALA A 84 -10.27 -21.41 -2.49
N ASP A 85 -10.71 -21.22 -1.24
CA ASP A 85 -12.06 -21.52 -0.75
C ASP A 85 -12.51 -20.48 0.31
N ASP A 86 -13.70 -20.68 0.91
CA ASP A 86 -14.27 -19.78 1.90
C ASP A 86 -13.50 -19.77 3.25
N ASP A 87 -12.67 -20.77 3.48
CA ASP A 87 -11.81 -20.90 4.68
C ASP A 87 -10.39 -20.35 4.44
N SER A 88 -10.08 -19.96 3.22
CA SER A 88 -8.80 -19.37 2.86
C SER A 88 -8.61 -18.01 3.51
N VAL A 89 -7.41 -17.77 4.07
CA VAL A 89 -7.06 -16.49 4.70
C VAL A 89 -6.05 -15.74 3.85
N PHE A 90 -6.24 -14.43 3.78
CA PHE A 90 -5.39 -13.50 3.03
C PHE A 90 -4.94 -12.37 3.93
N GLU A 91 -3.75 -11.86 3.69
CA GLU A 91 -3.28 -10.64 4.34
C GLU A 91 -3.93 -9.41 3.70
N TRP A 92 -4.42 -8.49 4.54
CA TRP A 92 -5.05 -7.26 4.09
C TRP A 92 -4.04 -6.20 3.66
N GLY A 93 -2.78 -6.37 4.05
CA GLY A 93 -1.78 -5.34 3.84
C GLY A 93 -2.28 -3.99 4.36
N SER A 94 -2.02 -2.93 3.63
CA SER A 94 -2.34 -1.57 4.07
C SER A 94 -3.84 -1.25 4.20
N VAL A 95 -4.76 -2.11 3.75
CA VAL A 95 -6.19 -1.95 4.08
C VAL A 95 -6.40 -2.02 5.59
N THR A 96 -5.51 -2.69 6.33
CA THR A 96 -5.47 -2.68 7.81
C THR A 96 -5.54 -1.26 8.39
N LYS A 97 -4.96 -0.25 7.73
CA LYS A 97 -4.98 1.14 8.19
C LYS A 97 -6.39 1.70 8.38
N LEU A 98 -7.37 1.18 7.65
CA LEU A 98 -8.75 1.60 7.83
C LEU A 98 -9.28 1.24 9.22
N THR A 99 -8.76 0.17 9.87
CA THR A 99 -9.11 -0.13 11.27
C THR A 99 -8.55 0.92 12.22
N VAL A 100 -7.37 1.47 11.93
CA VAL A 100 -6.79 2.58 12.72
C VAL A 100 -7.64 3.83 12.59
N TRP A 101 -8.03 4.19 11.37
CA TRP A 101 -8.85 5.39 11.13
C TRP A 101 -10.25 5.27 11.75
N VAL A 102 -10.86 4.09 11.69
CA VAL A 102 -12.11 3.80 12.41
C VAL A 102 -11.92 3.99 13.92
N SER A 103 -10.83 3.44 14.50
CA SER A 103 -10.54 3.57 15.94
C SER A 103 -10.33 5.03 16.36
N VAL A 104 -9.61 5.82 15.57
CA VAL A 104 -9.43 7.25 15.80
C VAL A 104 -10.79 7.97 15.79
N MET A 105 -11.64 7.66 14.80
CA MET A 105 -12.96 8.28 14.71
C MET A 105 -13.92 7.87 15.84
N GLN A 106 -13.78 6.65 16.39
CA GLN A 106 -14.50 6.23 17.60
C GLN A 106 -14.09 7.06 18.82
N LEU A 107 -12.78 7.34 18.98
CA LEU A 107 -12.28 8.18 20.07
C LEU A 107 -12.60 9.67 19.84
N TRP A 108 -12.65 10.13 18.60
CA TRP A 108 -13.13 11.46 18.24
C TRP A 108 -14.63 11.61 18.58
N GLU A 109 -15.45 10.61 18.26
CA GLU A 109 -16.88 10.59 18.62
C GLU A 109 -17.09 10.72 20.14
N GLN A 110 -16.17 10.16 20.92
CA GLN A 110 -16.17 10.24 22.39
C GLN A 110 -15.60 11.56 22.93
N GLY A 111 -15.11 12.46 22.07
CA GLY A 111 -14.47 13.72 22.45
C GLY A 111 -13.09 13.55 23.08
N LYS A 112 -12.42 12.40 22.88
CA LYS A 112 -11.10 12.09 23.43
C LYS A 112 -9.96 12.47 22.49
N ILE A 113 -10.22 12.64 21.22
CA ILE A 113 -9.29 13.10 20.18
C ILE A 113 -9.90 14.31 19.48
N ASP A 114 -9.09 15.36 19.29
CA ASP A 114 -9.33 16.43 18.33
C ASP A 114 -8.47 16.15 17.09
N LEU A 115 -9.09 16.14 15.91
CA LEU A 115 -8.38 15.81 14.66
C LEU A 115 -7.41 16.92 14.21
N GLU A 116 -7.60 18.15 14.70
CA GLU A 116 -6.78 19.32 14.36
C GLU A 116 -5.76 19.68 15.44
N GLU A 117 -5.82 19.03 16.61
CA GLU A 117 -4.84 19.22 17.69
C GLU A 117 -3.47 18.65 17.29
N ASP A 118 -2.41 19.26 17.83
CA ASP A 118 -1.05 18.72 17.70
C ASP A 118 -0.97 17.35 18.38
N ILE A 119 -0.58 16.32 17.64
CA ILE A 119 -0.48 14.95 18.15
C ILE A 119 0.47 14.81 19.33
N ARG A 120 1.40 15.77 19.54
CA ARG A 120 2.27 15.81 20.71
C ARG A 120 1.51 15.88 22.02
N ALA A 121 0.28 16.44 22.02
CA ALA A 121 -0.60 16.44 23.19
C ALA A 121 -1.02 15.03 23.64
N TYR A 122 -1.02 14.06 22.75
CA TYR A 122 -1.41 12.67 23.01
C TYR A 122 -0.24 11.71 23.19
N LEU A 123 1.00 12.17 22.89
CA LEU A 123 2.20 11.33 22.91
C LEU A 123 3.04 11.59 24.17
N PRO A 124 3.86 10.64 24.62
CA PRO A 124 4.83 10.89 25.67
C PRO A 124 5.83 11.97 25.25
N GLU A 125 6.26 12.78 26.21
CA GLU A 125 7.32 13.76 25.98
C GLU A 125 8.57 13.06 25.43
N GLY A 126 9.16 13.62 24.37
CA GLY A 126 10.37 13.09 23.75
C GLY A 126 10.16 11.86 22.85
N LEU A 127 8.93 11.40 22.60
CA LEU A 127 8.69 10.35 21.62
C LEU A 127 9.10 10.83 20.21
N LEU A 128 8.61 12.00 19.79
CA LEU A 128 9.01 12.62 18.52
C LEU A 128 10.28 13.46 18.72
N ARG A 129 11.35 13.07 18.05
CA ARG A 129 12.67 13.68 18.18
C ARG A 129 13.08 14.35 16.87
N ASN A 130 13.91 15.40 16.99
CA ASN A 130 14.57 16.01 15.83
C ASN A 130 13.60 16.37 14.68
N LEU A 131 12.42 16.88 15.01
CA LEU A 131 11.51 17.42 14.00
C LEU A 131 12.18 18.62 13.33
N ARG A 132 12.11 18.67 12.00
CA ARG A 132 12.70 19.74 11.20
C ARG A 132 11.86 21.02 11.23
N TYR A 133 10.56 20.88 11.40
CA TYR A 133 9.60 21.98 11.36
C TYR A 133 8.91 22.11 12.72
N ASP A 134 8.72 23.33 13.17
CA ASP A 134 8.02 23.64 14.42
C ASP A 134 6.48 23.64 14.26
N LYS A 135 6.01 23.45 13.03
CA LYS A 135 4.58 23.38 12.72
C LYS A 135 3.93 22.15 13.35
N PRO A 136 2.76 22.30 13.98
CA PRO A 136 2.00 21.16 14.51
C PRO A 136 1.78 20.06 13.47
N ILE A 137 1.88 18.82 13.91
CA ILE A 137 1.45 17.63 13.16
C ILE A 137 0.10 17.23 13.74
N THR A 138 -0.94 17.29 12.94
CA THR A 138 -2.31 16.95 13.38
C THR A 138 -2.69 15.52 13.00
N MET A 139 -3.76 14.99 13.62
CA MET A 139 -4.30 13.70 13.22
C MET A 139 -4.74 13.70 11.75
N LEU A 140 -5.29 14.81 11.23
CA LEU A 140 -5.60 14.96 9.80
C LEU A 140 -4.35 14.87 8.92
N ASN A 141 -3.20 15.41 9.37
CA ASN A 141 -1.95 15.23 8.64
C ASN A 141 -1.53 13.75 8.58
N LEU A 142 -1.75 12.98 9.65
CA LEU A 142 -1.47 11.53 9.63
C LEU A 142 -2.40 10.80 8.66
N MET A 143 -3.72 11.07 8.71
CA MET A 143 -4.73 10.47 7.84
C MET A 143 -4.50 10.80 6.36
N ASN A 144 -4.05 12.01 6.05
CA ASN A 144 -3.78 12.47 4.68
C ASN A 144 -2.39 12.10 4.19
N HIS A 145 -1.57 11.41 5.00
CA HIS A 145 -0.16 11.17 4.72
C HIS A 145 0.64 12.44 4.43
N GLN A 146 0.35 13.50 5.16
CA GLN A 146 0.96 14.83 5.04
C GLN A 146 1.70 15.26 6.31
N SER A 147 2.14 14.33 7.14
CA SER A 147 2.95 14.61 8.33
C SER A 147 4.37 15.08 8.02
N GLY A 148 4.83 14.86 6.80
CA GLY A 148 6.17 15.25 6.34
C GLY A 148 7.26 14.23 6.63
N PHE A 149 6.96 13.09 7.26
CA PHE A 149 7.92 12.03 7.51
C PHE A 149 8.33 11.29 6.23
N ASP A 150 9.61 10.94 6.17
CA ASP A 150 10.18 10.05 5.16
C ASP A 150 9.65 8.61 5.31
N GLU A 151 10.03 7.72 4.38
CA GLU A 151 9.71 6.30 4.45
C GLU A 151 10.37 5.68 5.69
N ALA A 152 9.66 4.76 6.31
CA ALA A 152 10.17 3.91 7.38
C ALA A 152 10.10 2.44 6.97
N PRO A 153 11.01 1.58 7.42
CA PRO A 153 10.94 0.15 7.15
C PRO A 153 9.59 -0.42 7.61
N LEU A 154 8.87 -1.12 6.73
CA LEU A 154 7.59 -1.75 7.06
C LEU A 154 7.81 -3.00 7.93
N TYR A 155 8.79 -3.79 7.56
CA TYR A 155 9.15 -5.05 8.23
C TYR A 155 10.15 -4.75 9.34
N MET A 156 9.63 -4.38 10.49
CA MET A 156 10.39 -4.17 11.70
C MET A 156 10.39 -5.46 12.50
N GLN A 157 11.43 -5.67 13.29
CA GLN A 157 11.53 -6.81 14.18
C GLN A 157 10.30 -6.93 15.08
N GLY A 158 9.65 -8.06 15.08
CA GLY A 158 8.52 -8.34 15.96
C GLY A 158 8.91 -8.46 17.44
N GLY A 159 7.91 -8.68 18.30
CA GLY A 159 8.12 -8.87 19.74
C GLY A 159 8.40 -7.58 20.52
N LYS A 160 8.27 -6.41 19.90
CA LYS A 160 8.40 -5.08 20.55
C LYS A 160 7.04 -4.39 20.63
N SER A 161 6.90 -3.49 21.60
CA SER A 161 5.75 -2.59 21.70
C SER A 161 5.72 -1.58 20.53
N LEU A 162 4.56 -1.01 20.24
CA LEU A 162 4.47 0.07 19.25
C LEU A 162 5.33 1.27 19.64
N GLU A 163 5.38 1.61 20.93
CA GLU A 163 6.23 2.68 21.45
C GLU A 163 7.70 2.46 21.12
N ASP A 164 8.24 1.27 21.44
CA ASP A 164 9.63 0.93 21.17
C ASP A 164 9.96 1.01 19.69
N LEU A 165 9.07 0.52 18.83
CA LEU A 165 9.24 0.55 17.38
C LEU A 165 9.21 1.98 16.84
N LEU A 166 8.27 2.80 17.32
CA LEU A 166 8.15 4.20 16.90
C LEU A 166 9.36 5.04 17.36
N LEU A 167 9.88 4.78 18.55
CA LEU A 167 11.10 5.40 19.05
C LEU A 167 12.34 4.97 18.28
N GLN A 168 12.45 3.69 17.98
CA GLN A 168 13.63 3.12 17.30
C GLN A 168 13.70 3.49 15.82
N TYR A 169 12.55 3.53 15.14
CA TYR A 169 12.47 3.65 13.67
C TYR A 169 11.86 4.97 13.21
N GLN A 170 11.91 6.02 14.03
CA GLN A 170 11.45 7.34 13.62
C GLN A 170 12.20 7.79 12.37
N PRO A 171 11.52 8.03 11.24
CA PRO A 171 12.15 8.57 10.04
C PRO A 171 12.42 10.07 10.18
N ALA A 172 13.28 10.60 9.32
CA ALA A 172 13.47 12.04 9.21
C ALA A 172 12.17 12.73 8.77
N GLN A 173 11.98 13.98 9.20
CA GLN A 173 10.92 14.84 8.69
C GLN A 173 11.47 15.70 7.55
N SER A 174 11.11 15.38 6.31
CA SER A 174 11.64 16.04 5.11
C SER A 174 10.74 17.13 4.56
N PHE A 175 9.44 17.08 4.85
CA PHE A 175 8.46 18.05 4.38
C PHE A 175 7.74 18.73 5.55
N GLU A 176 7.32 19.96 5.32
CA GLU A 176 6.48 20.68 6.29
C GLU A 176 5.09 20.02 6.35
N PRO A 177 4.54 19.80 7.57
CA PRO A 177 3.22 19.22 7.73
C PRO A 177 2.14 19.92 6.91
N GLY A 178 1.31 19.17 6.21
CA GLY A 178 0.21 19.65 5.36
C GLY A 178 0.61 20.10 3.94
N THR A 179 1.91 20.06 3.56
CA THR A 179 2.35 20.60 2.26
C THR A 179 2.59 19.56 1.17
N THR A 180 2.84 18.33 1.56
CA THR A 180 3.26 17.27 0.62
C THR A 180 2.62 15.96 1.04
N THR A 181 1.95 15.29 0.11
CA THR A 181 1.48 13.93 0.35
C THR A 181 2.63 12.95 0.05
N ALA A 182 3.06 12.25 1.09
CA ALA A 182 4.03 11.17 1.02
C ALA A 182 3.53 10.06 1.95
N TYR A 183 3.03 8.97 1.37
CA TYR A 183 2.47 7.86 2.13
C TYR A 183 3.43 7.39 3.21
N SER A 184 2.94 7.30 4.45
CA SER A 184 3.79 7.01 5.61
C SER A 184 3.16 5.93 6.49
N ASN A 185 3.83 4.79 6.60
CA ASN A 185 3.49 3.75 7.56
C ASN A 185 3.73 4.24 8.99
N TYR A 186 4.79 5.01 9.20
CA TYR A 186 5.12 5.58 10.50
C TYR A 186 3.98 6.47 11.04
N SER A 187 3.40 7.31 10.19
CA SER A 187 2.27 8.17 10.56
C SER A 187 1.05 7.38 11.05
N THR A 188 0.71 6.29 10.36
CA THR A 188 -0.41 5.44 10.82
C THR A 188 -0.06 4.67 12.09
N GLY A 189 1.21 4.26 12.24
CA GLY A 189 1.71 3.66 13.50
C GLY A 189 1.57 4.62 14.68
N LEU A 190 1.90 5.91 14.50
CA LEU A 190 1.68 6.95 15.51
C LEU A 190 0.20 7.07 15.89
N ALA A 191 -0.70 7.08 14.90
CA ALA A 191 -2.13 7.16 15.15
C ALA A 191 -2.64 5.93 15.95
N ALA A 192 -2.18 4.72 15.60
CA ALA A 192 -2.50 3.51 16.35
C ALA A 192 -1.98 3.56 17.78
N TYR A 193 -0.78 4.06 18.00
CA TYR A 193 -0.21 4.23 19.34
C TYR A 193 -0.98 5.29 20.15
N ILE A 194 -1.46 6.38 19.53
CA ILE A 194 -2.35 7.34 20.18
C ILE A 194 -3.65 6.65 20.62
N VAL A 195 -4.20 5.75 19.80
CA VAL A 195 -5.38 4.95 20.21
C VAL A 195 -5.05 4.11 21.44
N GLU A 196 -3.90 3.41 21.51
CA GLU A 196 -3.49 2.66 22.70
C GLU A 196 -3.39 3.54 23.94
N ARG A 197 -2.76 4.70 23.81
CA ARG A 197 -2.56 5.62 24.93
C ARG A 197 -3.85 6.17 25.51
N ILE A 198 -4.78 6.53 24.64
CA ILE A 198 -6.06 7.16 25.07
C ILE A 198 -7.04 6.10 25.61
N SER A 199 -7.06 4.91 25.00
CA SER A 199 -7.93 3.82 25.42
C SER A 199 -7.40 3.05 26.64
N GLY A 200 -6.08 3.02 26.83
CA GLY A 200 -5.43 2.18 27.82
C GLY A 200 -5.38 0.68 27.42
N GLN A 201 -5.68 0.36 26.17
CA GLN A 201 -5.68 -0.99 25.61
C GLN A 201 -4.56 -1.13 24.57
N THR A 202 -4.09 -2.37 24.32
CA THR A 202 -3.28 -2.61 23.12
C THR A 202 -4.12 -2.38 21.87
N PHE A 203 -3.51 -2.03 20.74
CA PHE A 203 -4.29 -1.86 19.51
C PHE A 203 -4.95 -3.18 19.05
N VAL A 204 -4.35 -4.32 19.38
CA VAL A 204 -4.95 -5.65 19.16
C VAL A 204 -6.27 -5.76 19.91
N ASP A 205 -6.24 -5.52 21.23
CA ASP A 205 -7.44 -5.62 22.09
C ASP A 205 -8.51 -4.61 21.66
N TYR A 206 -8.08 -3.37 21.35
CA TYR A 206 -9.00 -2.33 20.87
C TYR A 206 -9.70 -2.75 19.56
N ALA A 207 -8.95 -3.24 18.58
CA ALA A 207 -9.50 -3.68 17.30
C ALA A 207 -10.48 -4.85 17.48
N HIS A 208 -10.14 -5.81 18.35
CA HIS A 208 -11.04 -6.93 18.67
C HIS A 208 -12.34 -6.45 19.34
N GLU A 209 -12.24 -5.65 20.40
CA GLU A 209 -13.40 -5.22 21.19
C GLU A 209 -14.31 -4.27 20.41
N HIS A 210 -13.73 -3.33 19.66
CA HIS A 210 -14.49 -2.22 19.06
C HIS A 210 -14.76 -2.36 17.56
N ILE A 211 -14.12 -3.34 16.87
CA ILE A 211 -14.32 -3.55 15.44
C ILE A 211 -14.68 -5.02 15.15
N PHE A 212 -13.80 -5.98 15.48
CA PHE A 212 -13.97 -7.35 15.01
C PHE A 212 -15.15 -8.07 15.68
N GLN A 213 -15.27 -7.99 17.00
CA GLN A 213 -16.37 -8.63 17.73
C GLN A 213 -17.74 -8.01 17.41
N PRO A 214 -17.92 -6.67 17.38
CA PRO A 214 -19.19 -6.07 16.97
C PRO A 214 -19.63 -6.47 15.57
N LEU A 215 -18.66 -6.69 14.65
CA LEU A 215 -18.91 -7.13 13.28
C LEU A 215 -18.95 -8.65 13.12
N ARG A 216 -18.75 -9.42 14.19
CA ARG A 216 -18.66 -10.90 14.17
C ARG A 216 -17.61 -11.41 13.19
N MET A 217 -16.44 -10.77 13.20
CA MET A 217 -15.28 -11.15 12.40
C MET A 217 -14.45 -12.18 13.17
N GLU A 218 -14.94 -13.42 13.20
CA GLU A 218 -14.39 -14.50 14.04
C GLU A 218 -13.13 -15.14 13.44
N LYS A 219 -12.87 -14.89 12.15
CA LYS A 219 -11.74 -15.43 11.38
C LYS A 219 -10.83 -14.30 10.89
N THR A 220 -10.52 -13.35 11.78
CA THR A 220 -9.60 -12.23 11.52
C THR A 220 -8.63 -12.08 12.68
N ALA A 221 -7.35 -11.85 12.36
CA ALA A 221 -6.27 -11.58 13.30
C ALA A 221 -5.52 -10.31 12.90
N ILE A 222 -4.86 -9.66 13.87
CA ILE A 222 -4.09 -8.42 13.62
C ILE A 222 -2.76 -8.36 14.38
N ALA A 223 -2.52 -9.21 15.39
CA ALA A 223 -1.25 -9.23 16.13
C ALA A 223 -0.04 -9.48 15.21
N GLN A 224 1.15 -9.09 15.64
CA GLN A 224 2.40 -9.22 14.87
C GLN A 224 2.59 -10.62 14.29
N ASP A 225 2.30 -11.65 15.08
CA ASP A 225 2.44 -13.08 14.76
C ASP A 225 1.10 -13.80 14.54
N LEU A 226 -0.03 -13.05 14.52
CA LEU A 226 -1.42 -13.54 14.41
C LEU A 226 -1.85 -14.44 15.58
N SER A 227 -1.17 -14.36 16.74
CA SER A 227 -1.50 -15.18 17.94
C SER A 227 -2.84 -14.82 18.56
N ASP A 228 -3.40 -13.67 18.23
CA ASP A 228 -4.72 -13.19 18.65
C ASP A 228 -5.88 -13.99 18.03
N ASN A 229 -5.61 -14.85 17.03
CA ASN A 229 -6.59 -15.78 16.45
C ASN A 229 -5.95 -17.10 16.00
N ALA A 230 -6.13 -18.16 16.79
CA ALA A 230 -5.51 -19.47 16.54
C ALA A 230 -5.92 -20.07 15.17
N TYR A 231 -7.17 -19.86 14.72
CA TYR A 231 -7.63 -20.33 13.42
C TYR A 231 -6.85 -19.65 12.28
N VAL A 232 -6.78 -18.32 12.32
CA VAL A 232 -6.08 -17.53 11.29
C VAL A 232 -4.59 -17.87 11.29
N GLN A 233 -3.96 -17.97 12.47
CA GLN A 233 -2.55 -18.31 12.59
C GLN A 233 -2.24 -19.69 11.99
N ALA A 234 -3.11 -20.69 12.24
CA ALA A 234 -2.95 -22.01 11.66
C ALA A 234 -3.13 -22.00 10.13
N LYS A 235 -4.23 -21.39 9.65
CA LYS A 235 -4.54 -21.31 8.22
C LYS A 235 -3.50 -20.52 7.43
N ARG A 236 -2.93 -19.44 7.98
CA ARG A 236 -1.90 -18.66 7.31
C ARG A 236 -0.63 -19.47 6.99
N LYS A 237 -0.32 -20.49 7.78
CA LYS A 237 0.82 -21.40 7.53
C LYS A 237 0.59 -22.32 6.32
N GLU A 238 -0.66 -22.55 5.93
CA GLU A 238 -1.01 -23.37 4.78
C GLU A 238 -0.92 -22.60 3.45
N VAL A 239 -0.84 -21.27 3.51
CA VAL A 239 -0.88 -20.38 2.34
C VAL A 239 0.53 -20.00 1.89
N LYS A 240 0.75 -20.04 0.58
CA LYS A 240 1.97 -19.55 -0.07
C LYS A 240 1.77 -18.13 -0.61
N GLY A 241 2.83 -17.34 -0.57
CA GLY A 241 2.89 -16.03 -1.22
C GLY A 241 3.65 -16.11 -2.54
N TYR A 242 3.21 -15.34 -3.51
CA TYR A 242 3.80 -15.28 -4.85
C TYR A 242 4.24 -13.85 -5.18
N ALA A 243 5.35 -13.72 -5.93
CA ALA A 243 5.82 -12.44 -6.44
C ALA A 243 4.94 -11.95 -7.61
N THR A 244 5.13 -10.71 -8.04
CA THR A 244 4.39 -10.10 -9.16
C THR A 244 4.50 -10.90 -10.47
N ASP A 245 5.63 -11.58 -10.70
CA ASP A 245 5.83 -12.45 -11.86
C ASP A 245 5.26 -13.87 -11.66
N GLY A 246 4.58 -14.13 -10.55
CA GLY A 246 4.01 -15.43 -10.21
C GLY A 246 5.01 -16.44 -9.65
N SER A 247 6.26 -16.06 -9.42
CA SER A 247 7.25 -16.92 -8.76
C SER A 247 6.95 -17.10 -7.28
N LEU A 248 7.22 -18.32 -6.76
CA LEU A 248 6.97 -18.65 -5.37
C LEU A 248 7.92 -17.89 -4.42
N LEU A 249 7.35 -17.16 -3.47
CA LEU A 249 8.09 -16.52 -2.36
C LEU A 249 8.21 -17.42 -1.11
N GLY A 250 7.77 -18.66 -1.21
CA GLY A 250 7.70 -19.60 -0.09
C GLY A 250 6.52 -19.32 0.83
N ASP A 251 6.69 -19.60 2.11
CA ASP A 251 5.62 -19.40 3.10
C ASP A 251 5.33 -17.91 3.32
N ALA A 252 6.27 -17.03 2.94
CA ALA A 252 6.21 -15.59 3.17
C ALA A 252 5.74 -15.25 4.61
N LEU A 253 6.08 -16.13 5.57
CA LEU A 253 5.80 -15.93 6.99
C LEU A 253 6.82 -14.95 7.55
N TYR A 254 6.34 -13.80 7.99
CA TYR A 254 7.14 -12.77 8.62
C TYR A 254 6.30 -12.05 9.68
N GLU A 255 6.98 -11.47 10.64
CA GLU A 255 6.34 -10.60 11.61
C GLU A 255 6.34 -9.18 11.09
N VAL A 256 5.22 -8.49 11.25
CA VAL A 256 5.09 -7.07 10.95
C VAL A 256 5.10 -6.32 12.26
N GLY A 257 6.24 -5.79 12.68
CA GLY A 257 6.37 -5.10 13.96
C GLY A 257 5.37 -3.95 14.07
N LEU A 258 5.26 -3.14 13.04
CA LEU A 258 4.27 -2.06 12.97
C LEU A 258 2.90 -2.61 12.50
N TYR A 259 2.39 -3.61 13.20
CA TYR A 259 1.24 -4.43 12.82
C TYR A 259 -0.05 -3.65 12.50
N PRO A 260 -0.39 -2.53 13.14
CA PRO A 260 -1.63 -1.80 12.83
C PRO A 260 -1.67 -1.23 11.40
N VAL A 261 -0.50 -1.17 10.73
CA VAL A 261 -0.43 -0.57 9.40
C VAL A 261 -0.55 -1.58 8.25
N GLY A 262 -0.53 -2.90 8.56
CA GLY A 262 -0.50 -3.87 7.46
C GLY A 262 -0.66 -5.34 7.81
N ARG A 263 -0.94 -5.71 9.07
CA ARG A 263 -0.91 -7.12 9.48
C ARG A 263 -2.26 -7.81 9.46
N ALA A 264 -3.39 -7.11 9.47
CA ALA A 264 -4.68 -7.77 9.49
C ALA A 264 -4.73 -8.89 8.43
N THR A 265 -5.17 -10.05 8.85
CA THR A 265 -5.25 -11.27 8.03
C THR A 265 -6.57 -11.94 8.35
N GLY A 266 -7.30 -12.36 7.33
CA GLY A 266 -8.60 -12.98 7.56
C GLY A 266 -9.23 -13.56 6.29
N THR A 267 -10.43 -14.11 6.43
CA THR A 267 -11.21 -14.65 5.31
C THR A 267 -11.90 -13.55 4.51
N LEU A 268 -12.32 -13.88 3.28
CA LEU A 268 -13.13 -13.00 2.45
C LEU A 268 -14.42 -12.57 3.18
N SER A 269 -15.09 -13.49 3.86
CA SER A 269 -16.34 -13.20 4.58
C SER A 269 -16.15 -12.12 5.64
N ASP A 270 -15.08 -12.20 6.44
CA ASP A 270 -14.83 -11.19 7.48
C ASP A 270 -14.38 -9.86 6.89
N PHE A 271 -13.56 -9.89 5.83
CA PHE A 271 -13.18 -8.67 5.11
C PHE A 271 -14.40 -7.96 4.51
N GLN A 272 -15.35 -8.72 3.94
CA GLN A 272 -16.60 -8.18 3.44
C GLN A 272 -17.47 -7.59 4.56
N LYS A 273 -17.58 -8.24 5.74
CA LYS A 273 -18.33 -7.70 6.89
C LYS A 273 -17.82 -6.32 7.29
N PHE A 274 -16.49 -6.15 7.36
CA PHE A 274 -15.87 -4.86 7.63
C PHE A 274 -16.23 -3.82 6.56
N ALA A 275 -16.05 -4.15 5.29
CA ALA A 275 -16.34 -3.27 4.17
C ALA A 275 -17.84 -2.92 4.08
N GLN A 276 -18.72 -3.89 4.33
CA GLN A 276 -20.18 -3.69 4.32
C GLN A 276 -20.67 -2.83 5.49
N ALA A 277 -20.06 -2.95 6.68
CA ALA A 277 -20.34 -2.07 7.80
C ALA A 277 -20.00 -0.60 7.49
N LEU A 278 -18.86 -0.38 6.81
CA LEU A 278 -18.46 0.94 6.32
C LEU A 278 -19.47 1.48 5.28
N LEU A 279 -19.85 0.67 4.28
CA LEU A 279 -20.80 1.07 3.23
C LEU A 279 -22.19 1.36 3.80
N SER A 280 -22.69 0.49 4.67
CA SER A 280 -24.03 0.61 5.27
C SER A 280 -24.12 1.64 6.41
N ARG A 281 -22.97 2.16 6.86
CA ARG A 281 -22.87 3.11 7.98
C ARG A 281 -23.50 2.58 9.26
N LYS A 282 -23.19 1.33 9.63
CA LYS A 282 -23.76 0.64 10.78
C LYS A 282 -22.67 0.11 11.71
N THR A 283 -23.02 -0.05 12.97
CA THR A 283 -22.26 -0.77 14.01
C THR A 283 -21.02 -0.04 14.53
N LEU A 284 -20.17 0.51 13.67
CA LEU A 284 -18.85 1.05 14.06
C LEU A 284 -18.93 2.38 14.81
N PHE A 285 -19.96 3.19 14.57
CA PHE A 285 -20.20 4.47 15.23
C PHE A 285 -21.65 4.58 15.69
N THR A 286 -21.87 5.35 16.76
CA THR A 286 -23.20 5.56 17.34
C THR A 286 -23.89 6.80 16.78
N ARG A 287 -23.11 7.82 16.35
CA ARG A 287 -23.63 9.07 15.83
C ARG A 287 -23.55 9.13 14.30
N SER A 288 -24.61 9.59 13.67
CA SER A 288 -24.65 9.83 12.21
C SER A 288 -23.64 10.89 11.75
N GLU A 289 -23.33 11.85 12.62
CA GLU A 289 -22.33 12.88 12.38
C GLU A 289 -20.95 12.27 12.15
N THR A 290 -20.55 11.24 12.91
CA THR A 290 -19.27 10.56 12.75
C THR A 290 -19.12 9.93 11.37
N TRP A 291 -20.18 9.31 10.86
CA TRP A 291 -20.22 8.78 9.51
C TRP A 291 -20.07 9.87 8.44
N THR A 292 -20.74 11.01 8.64
CA THR A 292 -20.65 12.15 7.73
C THR A 292 -19.24 12.73 7.71
N THR A 293 -18.65 12.90 8.90
CA THR A 293 -17.28 13.40 9.06
C THR A 293 -16.28 12.44 8.43
N LEU A 294 -16.35 11.11 8.72
CA LEU A 294 -15.43 10.12 8.16
C LEU A 294 -15.31 10.20 6.63
N TYR A 295 -16.41 10.45 5.95
CA TYR A 295 -16.45 10.50 4.48
C TYR A 295 -16.35 11.92 3.91
N SER A 296 -16.21 12.94 4.76
CA SER A 296 -15.95 14.30 4.29
C SER A 296 -14.51 14.42 3.76
N THR A 297 -14.36 15.28 2.75
CA THR A 297 -13.07 15.51 2.11
C THR A 297 -12.10 16.19 3.06
N THR A 298 -10.93 15.57 3.28
CA THR A 298 -9.82 16.15 4.07
C THR A 298 -8.68 16.64 3.20
N ALA A 299 -8.57 16.12 1.98
CA ALA A 299 -7.62 16.62 0.98
C ALA A 299 -8.21 16.51 -0.42
N THR A 300 -7.96 17.52 -1.24
CA THR A 300 -8.24 17.53 -2.69
C THR A 300 -6.95 17.39 -3.48
N TYR A 301 -7.07 17.02 -4.74
CA TYR A 301 -5.96 17.18 -5.66
C TYR A 301 -5.67 18.68 -5.82
N PRO A 302 -4.39 19.10 -5.78
CA PRO A 302 -4.03 20.51 -5.86
C PRO A 302 -4.65 21.19 -7.08
N ASP A 303 -5.11 22.44 -6.88
CA ASP A 303 -5.78 23.27 -7.87
C ASP A 303 -7.09 22.68 -8.44
N THR A 304 -7.74 21.76 -7.71
CA THR A 304 -9.01 21.14 -8.11
C THR A 304 -9.95 20.91 -6.92
N ASP A 305 -11.24 20.68 -7.21
CA ASP A 305 -12.23 20.22 -6.23
C ASP A 305 -12.33 18.69 -6.14
N ILE A 306 -11.42 17.96 -6.81
CA ILE A 306 -11.45 16.51 -6.87
C ILE A 306 -10.91 15.94 -5.55
N VAL A 307 -11.71 15.14 -4.90
CA VAL A 307 -11.34 14.45 -3.64
C VAL A 307 -10.11 13.58 -3.85
N ARG A 308 -9.13 13.74 -2.98
CA ARG A 308 -7.93 12.90 -2.92
C ARG A 308 -7.98 11.96 -1.72
N ASN A 309 -8.43 12.48 -0.58
CA ASN A 309 -8.52 11.74 0.69
C ASN A 309 -9.74 12.17 1.49
N ALA A 310 -10.32 11.23 2.22
CA ALA A 310 -11.39 11.44 3.19
C ALA A 310 -11.02 10.64 4.47
N HIS A 311 -10.43 11.31 5.46
CA HIS A 311 -10.02 10.73 6.74
C HIS A 311 -9.29 9.38 6.63
N GLY A 312 -8.30 9.30 5.70
CA GLY A 312 -7.50 8.09 5.48
C GLY A 312 -8.05 7.15 4.41
N PHE A 313 -9.25 7.38 3.90
CA PHE A 313 -9.75 6.69 2.71
C PHE A 313 -9.26 7.39 1.44
N TRP A 314 -8.65 6.65 0.55
CA TRP A 314 -8.27 7.19 -0.76
C TRP A 314 -9.46 7.28 -1.69
N ALA A 315 -9.53 8.37 -2.43
CA ALA A 315 -10.49 8.50 -3.52
C ALA A 315 -9.88 7.95 -4.82
N SER A 316 -10.52 6.95 -5.40
CA SER A 316 -10.19 6.40 -6.71
C SER A 316 -11.27 6.78 -7.71
N LYS A 317 -10.84 7.16 -8.93
CA LYS A 317 -11.73 7.60 -9.99
C LYS A 317 -11.94 6.48 -11.00
N PHE A 318 -13.17 6.04 -11.10
CA PHE A 318 -13.69 5.17 -12.15
C PHE A 318 -14.79 5.93 -12.94
N GLY A 319 -15.76 5.26 -13.53
CA GLY A 319 -16.99 5.89 -13.99
C GLY A 319 -17.69 6.67 -12.87
N VAL A 320 -17.50 6.24 -11.63
CA VAL A 320 -17.89 6.93 -10.39
C VAL A 320 -16.66 7.16 -9.50
N THR A 321 -16.81 7.97 -8.45
CA THR A 321 -15.77 8.12 -7.42
C THR A 321 -16.03 7.13 -6.31
N VAL A 322 -15.02 6.32 -5.98
CA VAL A 322 -15.06 5.36 -4.88
C VAL A 322 -14.07 5.75 -3.80
N LEU A 323 -14.40 5.50 -2.54
CA LEU A 323 -13.50 5.62 -1.41
C LEU A 323 -13.03 4.23 -0.98
N GLY A 324 -11.78 4.11 -0.58
CA GLY A 324 -11.24 2.83 -0.13
C GLY A 324 -9.76 2.86 0.17
N HIS A 325 -9.14 1.70 0.10
CA HIS A 325 -7.69 1.55 0.29
C HIS A 325 -7.19 0.27 -0.37
N GLY A 326 -6.01 0.35 -0.97
CA GLY A 326 -5.29 -0.83 -1.45
C GLY A 326 -4.31 -1.35 -0.41
N GLY A 327 -3.96 -2.63 -0.48
CA GLY A 327 -3.01 -3.25 0.42
C GLY A 327 -2.04 -4.16 -0.31
N ASN A 328 -0.77 -4.09 0.08
CA ASN A 328 0.26 -4.98 -0.39
C ASN A 328 1.13 -5.43 0.77
N THR A 329 1.48 -6.71 0.77
CA THR A 329 2.48 -7.31 1.64
C THR A 329 3.42 -8.16 0.79
N ASN A 330 4.35 -8.85 1.43
CA ASN A 330 5.22 -9.77 0.72
C ASN A 330 4.44 -11.02 0.26
N GLY A 331 3.95 -10.99 -0.98
CA GLY A 331 3.20 -12.08 -1.58
C GLY A 331 1.69 -12.00 -1.44
N PHE A 332 1.12 -10.85 -1.02
CA PHE A 332 -0.33 -10.63 -0.99
C PHE A 332 -0.70 -9.23 -1.45
N SER A 333 -1.87 -9.12 -2.06
CA SER A 333 -2.50 -7.85 -2.39
C SER A 333 -3.98 -7.87 -2.04
N SER A 334 -4.53 -6.71 -1.67
CA SER A 334 -5.95 -6.57 -1.40
C SER A 334 -6.47 -5.20 -1.85
N TYR A 335 -7.79 -5.10 -2.04
CA TYR A 335 -8.45 -3.84 -2.32
C TYR A 335 -9.83 -3.81 -1.67
N LEU A 336 -10.17 -2.67 -1.08
CA LEU A 336 -11.50 -2.36 -0.55
C LEU A 336 -11.96 -1.08 -1.23
N LEU A 337 -13.11 -1.11 -1.89
CA LEU A 337 -13.68 -0.02 -2.67
C LEU A 337 -15.17 0.17 -2.35
N LEU A 338 -15.58 1.41 -2.08
CA LEU A 338 -16.93 1.78 -1.70
C LEU A 338 -17.43 2.94 -2.57
N ASP A 339 -18.44 2.71 -3.39
CA ASP A 339 -19.26 3.76 -3.97
C ASP A 339 -20.36 4.13 -2.98
N LEU A 340 -20.15 5.21 -2.25
CA LEU A 340 -21.09 5.68 -1.22
C LEU A 340 -22.36 6.30 -1.81
N LYS A 341 -22.34 6.70 -3.08
CA LYS A 341 -23.46 7.32 -3.76
C LYS A 341 -24.49 6.28 -4.19
N ASP A 342 -24.06 5.25 -4.91
CA ASP A 342 -24.94 4.21 -5.42
C ASP A 342 -25.04 3.01 -4.45
N GLY A 343 -24.29 3.05 -3.34
CA GLY A 343 -24.34 2.06 -2.28
C GLY A 343 -23.80 0.69 -2.70
N ILE A 344 -22.69 0.67 -3.47
CA ILE A 344 -22.04 -0.55 -3.96
C ILE A 344 -20.62 -0.63 -3.42
N GLY A 345 -20.23 -1.83 -2.96
CA GLY A 345 -18.87 -2.11 -2.51
C GLY A 345 -18.27 -3.31 -3.20
N GLN A 346 -16.94 -3.32 -3.26
CA GLN A 346 -16.15 -4.47 -3.70
C GLN A 346 -14.96 -4.66 -2.77
N VAL A 347 -14.66 -5.91 -2.49
CA VAL A 347 -13.39 -6.34 -1.89
C VAL A 347 -12.72 -7.38 -2.77
N ILE A 348 -11.40 -7.30 -2.86
CA ILE A 348 -10.54 -8.24 -3.59
C ILE A 348 -9.37 -8.61 -2.70
N MET A 349 -8.97 -9.87 -2.68
CA MET A 349 -7.83 -10.40 -1.95
C MET A 349 -7.09 -11.40 -2.83
N THR A 350 -5.77 -11.30 -2.89
CA THR A 350 -4.91 -12.23 -3.65
C THR A 350 -3.72 -12.66 -2.83
N ASN A 351 -3.18 -13.85 -3.08
CA ASN A 351 -1.90 -14.29 -2.52
C ASN A 351 -0.73 -14.05 -3.50
N GLN A 352 -0.77 -12.91 -4.18
CA GLN A 352 0.29 -12.41 -5.05
C GLN A 352 0.60 -10.95 -4.73
N GLY A 353 1.89 -10.63 -4.56
CA GLY A 353 2.33 -9.28 -4.24
C GLY A 353 2.20 -8.34 -5.44
N VAL A 354 1.76 -7.10 -5.19
CA VAL A 354 1.59 -6.04 -6.21
C VAL A 354 0.77 -6.55 -7.40
N GLU A 355 -0.35 -7.20 -7.09
CA GLU A 355 -1.25 -7.71 -8.10
C GLU A 355 -2.08 -6.56 -8.67
N GLU A 356 -2.04 -6.34 -9.99
CA GLU A 356 -2.67 -5.22 -10.66
C GLU A 356 -3.84 -5.65 -11.55
N ILE A 357 -3.85 -6.90 -12.06
CA ILE A 357 -4.84 -7.34 -13.03
C ILE A 357 -6.24 -7.40 -12.40
N TYR A 358 -6.37 -8.07 -11.26
CA TYR A 358 -7.65 -8.14 -10.55
C TYR A 358 -7.92 -6.88 -9.75
N ASN A 359 -6.92 -6.32 -9.07
CA ASN A 359 -7.09 -5.12 -8.25
C ASN A 359 -7.40 -3.87 -9.08
N ASP A 360 -6.91 -3.77 -10.30
CA ASP A 360 -7.14 -2.61 -11.16
C ASP A 360 -8.21 -2.84 -12.22
N GLY A 361 -8.24 -4.00 -12.86
CA GLY A 361 -9.16 -4.27 -13.97
C GLY A 361 -10.55 -4.72 -13.54
N MET A 362 -10.65 -5.57 -12.52
CA MET A 362 -11.96 -6.06 -12.06
C MET A 362 -12.89 -4.96 -11.52
N PRO A 363 -12.43 -3.93 -10.80
CA PRO A 363 -13.28 -2.82 -10.37
C PRO A 363 -13.96 -2.08 -11.52
N GLU A 364 -13.40 -2.07 -12.73
CA GLU A 364 -14.04 -1.46 -13.88
C GLU A 364 -15.34 -2.17 -14.30
N LEU A 365 -15.47 -3.46 -14.01
CA LEU A 365 -16.71 -4.22 -14.23
C LEU A 365 -17.83 -3.74 -13.30
N ILE A 366 -17.50 -3.18 -12.16
CA ILE A 366 -18.46 -2.74 -11.14
C ILE A 366 -18.69 -1.23 -11.23
N PHE A 367 -17.62 -0.45 -11.21
CA PHE A 367 -17.65 1.00 -11.06
C PHE A 367 -17.50 1.78 -12.38
N GLY A 368 -17.32 1.07 -13.52
CA GLY A 368 -17.11 1.67 -14.83
C GLY A 368 -15.64 2.01 -15.10
N LYS A 369 -15.34 2.31 -16.35
CA LYS A 369 -13.95 2.55 -16.81
C LYS A 369 -13.30 3.75 -16.13
N ARG A 370 -12.01 3.64 -15.88
CA ARG A 370 -11.20 4.77 -15.37
C ARG A 370 -11.11 5.87 -16.42
N PRO A 371 -11.21 7.14 -16.02
CA PRO A 371 -11.00 8.26 -16.93
C PRO A 371 -9.51 8.38 -17.25
N THR A 372 -9.22 8.76 -18.48
CA THR A 372 -7.88 9.19 -18.88
C THR A 372 -7.55 10.56 -18.30
N ALA A 373 -6.25 10.95 -18.30
CA ALA A 373 -5.82 12.27 -17.86
C ALA A 373 -6.60 13.39 -18.57
N SER A 374 -7.06 14.38 -17.81
CA SER A 374 -7.85 15.50 -18.33
C SER A 374 -7.07 16.29 -19.37
N ALA A 375 -7.79 16.98 -20.28
CA ALA A 375 -7.17 17.86 -21.26
C ALA A 375 -6.33 18.99 -20.60
N GLU A 376 -6.74 19.45 -19.41
CA GLU A 376 -5.99 20.44 -18.64
C GLU A 376 -4.69 19.86 -18.07
N THR A 377 -4.74 18.65 -17.52
CA THR A 377 -3.56 17.92 -17.05
C THR A 377 -2.56 17.69 -18.19
N GLN A 378 -3.07 17.35 -19.38
CA GLN A 378 -2.24 17.16 -20.56
C GLN A 378 -1.53 18.46 -21.01
N LYS A 379 -2.19 19.61 -20.90
CA LYS A 379 -1.60 20.93 -21.24
C LYS A 379 -0.52 21.37 -20.26
N LYS A 380 -0.66 21.04 -18.96
CA LYS A 380 0.31 21.39 -17.91
C LYS A 380 1.48 20.42 -17.83
N PHE A 381 1.45 19.34 -18.61
CA PHE A 381 2.45 18.28 -18.55
C PHE A 381 3.82 18.75 -19.04
N GLU A 382 4.85 18.47 -18.27
CA GLU A 382 6.25 18.72 -18.59
C GLU A 382 6.98 17.37 -18.72
N PRO A 383 7.49 16.99 -19.91
CA PRO A 383 8.28 15.77 -20.03
C PRO A 383 9.52 15.79 -19.16
N GLY A 384 9.95 14.62 -18.68
CA GLY A 384 11.17 14.51 -17.86
C GLY A 384 11.10 13.40 -16.83
N TYR A 385 12.02 13.45 -15.90
CA TYR A 385 12.10 12.53 -14.78
C TYR A 385 11.38 13.11 -13.57
N TYR A 386 10.59 12.26 -12.91
CA TYR A 386 9.86 12.58 -11.70
C TYR A 386 10.28 11.62 -10.59
N GLN A 387 10.68 12.16 -9.46
CA GLN A 387 11.04 11.40 -8.29
C GLN A 387 9.86 11.33 -7.32
N ILE A 388 9.51 10.14 -6.86
CA ILE A 388 8.50 9.97 -5.82
C ILE A 388 8.99 10.60 -4.51
N LEU A 389 8.13 11.36 -3.85
CA LEU A 389 8.48 12.03 -2.60
C LEU A 389 8.34 11.12 -1.37
N ARG A 390 7.59 10.02 -1.50
CA ARG A 390 7.65 8.89 -0.57
C ARG A 390 8.97 8.16 -0.75
N ASN A 391 10.00 8.59 -0.03
CA ASN A 391 11.36 8.08 -0.19
C ASN A 391 12.16 8.30 1.10
N PHE A 392 13.39 7.81 1.14
CA PHE A 392 14.40 8.20 2.11
C PHE A 392 15.08 9.50 1.62
N ASN A 393 14.58 10.66 2.06
CA ASN A 393 15.08 11.94 1.55
C ASN A 393 16.29 12.45 2.33
N GLN A 394 16.58 11.87 3.48
CA GLN A 394 17.71 12.25 4.35
C GLN A 394 18.48 11.02 4.83
N GLY A 395 19.72 11.29 5.32
CA GLY A 395 20.60 10.26 5.83
C GLY A 395 21.22 9.38 4.75
N PRO A 396 21.97 8.33 5.14
CA PRO A 396 22.67 7.47 4.18
C PRO A 396 21.76 6.69 3.23
N LEU A 397 20.53 6.36 3.64
CA LEU A 397 19.56 5.70 2.75
C LEU A 397 19.12 6.61 1.59
N SER A 398 19.35 7.93 1.67
CA SER A 398 19.12 8.85 0.54
C SER A 398 19.97 8.52 -0.67
N LEU A 399 21.06 7.77 -0.52
CA LEU A 399 21.84 7.23 -1.64
C LEU A 399 21.00 6.33 -2.56
N TYR A 400 19.91 5.76 -2.05
CA TYR A 400 18.95 5.00 -2.87
C TYR A 400 18.33 5.85 -3.98
N GLN A 401 18.23 7.15 -3.77
CA GLN A 401 17.73 8.10 -4.79
C GLN A 401 18.72 8.31 -5.96
N LEU A 402 19.96 7.89 -5.84
CA LEU A 402 20.91 7.93 -6.96
C LEU A 402 20.55 6.93 -8.07
N PHE A 403 19.80 5.88 -7.74
CA PHE A 403 19.40 4.88 -8.72
C PHE A 403 18.24 5.39 -9.59
N PRO A 404 18.47 5.54 -10.92
CA PRO A 404 17.46 6.05 -11.84
C PRO A 404 16.19 5.21 -11.95
N GLY A 405 16.27 3.91 -11.59
CA GLY A 405 15.13 3.00 -11.55
C GLY A 405 14.02 3.43 -10.55
N ASN A 406 14.36 4.28 -9.59
CA ASN A 406 13.40 4.84 -8.61
C ASN A 406 12.71 6.11 -9.12
N MET A 407 12.99 6.53 -10.34
CA MET A 407 12.38 7.70 -10.97
C MET A 407 11.42 7.27 -12.07
N LEU A 408 10.31 7.99 -12.15
CA LEU A 408 9.34 7.85 -13.23
C LEU A 408 9.79 8.73 -14.40
N HIS A 409 10.14 8.11 -15.54
CA HIS A 409 10.45 8.85 -16.76
C HIS A 409 9.19 8.97 -17.62
N MET A 410 8.64 10.16 -17.71
CA MET A 410 7.45 10.44 -18.49
C MET A 410 7.79 11.27 -19.73
N LYS A 411 7.59 10.72 -20.91
CA LYS A 411 7.74 11.41 -22.21
C LYS A 411 6.44 12.03 -22.70
N LYS A 412 5.31 11.51 -22.24
CA LYS A 412 3.95 11.95 -22.59
C LYS A 412 3.06 11.80 -21.35
N PRO A 413 1.88 12.46 -21.31
CA PRO A 413 0.98 12.40 -20.15
C PRO A 413 0.24 11.07 -19.99
N SER A 414 0.83 9.97 -20.44
CA SER A 414 0.39 8.59 -20.19
C SER A 414 1.60 7.72 -20.02
N SER A 415 1.57 6.80 -19.06
CA SER A 415 2.57 5.74 -18.89
C SER A 415 1.89 4.55 -18.25
N GLU A 416 2.32 3.33 -18.57
CA GLU A 416 1.76 2.11 -17.99
C GLU A 416 1.68 2.16 -16.46
N ARG A 417 2.67 2.80 -15.79
CA ARG A 417 2.71 2.96 -14.33
C ARG A 417 1.70 3.99 -13.78
N MET A 418 1.19 4.91 -14.60
CA MET A 418 0.31 6.00 -14.15
C MET A 418 -1.13 5.83 -14.65
N ASP A 419 -1.35 5.00 -15.68
CA ASP A 419 -2.67 4.82 -16.28
C ASP A 419 -3.67 4.10 -15.34
N HIS A 420 -3.15 3.44 -14.28
CA HIS A 420 -3.96 2.82 -13.22
C HIS A 420 -4.41 3.80 -12.13
N LEU A 421 -3.87 5.04 -12.12
CA LEU A 421 -4.14 6.02 -11.07
C LEU A 421 -4.76 7.29 -11.66
N PHE A 422 -5.66 7.91 -10.90
CA PHE A 422 -6.00 9.30 -11.17
C PHE A 422 -4.87 10.19 -10.68
N TRP A 423 -4.44 11.16 -11.49
CA TRP A 423 -3.37 12.08 -11.16
C TRP A 423 -3.57 13.46 -11.79
N THR A 424 -2.98 14.46 -11.15
CA THR A 424 -2.99 15.85 -11.63
C THR A 424 -1.59 16.45 -11.58
N ILE A 425 -1.38 17.57 -12.27
CA ILE A 425 -0.12 18.33 -12.25
C ILE A 425 -0.36 19.67 -11.60
N TYR A 426 0.56 20.08 -10.74
CA TYR A 426 0.54 21.36 -10.04
C TYR A 426 1.94 21.92 -9.83
N LYS A 427 2.03 23.20 -9.45
CA LYS A 427 3.27 23.83 -8.99
C LYS A 427 3.27 23.84 -7.46
N SER A 428 4.33 23.32 -6.87
CA SER A 428 4.52 23.41 -5.42
C SER A 428 4.88 24.85 -4.99
N GLY A 429 4.83 25.13 -3.69
CA GLY A 429 5.13 26.46 -3.15
C GLY A 429 6.53 27.00 -3.51
N ASN A 430 7.49 26.11 -3.83
CA ASN A 430 8.81 26.44 -4.34
C ASN A 430 8.92 26.51 -5.87
N GLY A 431 7.78 26.47 -6.59
CA GLY A 431 7.69 26.59 -8.04
C GLY A 431 8.02 25.33 -8.85
N LYS A 432 8.35 24.22 -8.20
CA LYS A 432 8.65 22.96 -8.88
C LYS A 432 7.38 22.28 -9.39
N THR A 433 7.47 21.66 -10.57
CA THR A 433 6.38 20.86 -11.12
C THR A 433 6.24 19.57 -10.35
N ARG A 434 5.02 19.27 -9.91
CA ARG A 434 4.68 18.03 -9.20
C ARG A 434 3.50 17.32 -9.86
N ILE A 435 3.50 16.01 -9.75
CA ILE A 435 2.38 15.13 -10.06
C ILE A 435 1.80 14.67 -8.72
N ALA A 436 0.52 14.94 -8.50
CA ALA A 436 -0.23 14.42 -7.35
C ALA A 436 -0.92 13.11 -7.73
N THR A 437 -0.72 12.06 -6.93
CA THR A 437 -1.43 10.78 -7.01
C THR A 437 -2.13 10.49 -5.68
N PRO A 438 -2.98 9.48 -5.54
CA PRO A 438 -3.59 9.14 -4.25
C PRO A 438 -2.55 8.87 -3.16
N VAL A 439 -1.44 8.23 -3.51
CA VAL A 439 -0.44 7.67 -2.59
C VAL A 439 0.67 8.65 -2.26
N SER A 440 1.19 9.38 -3.27
CA SER A 440 2.33 10.27 -3.09
C SER A 440 2.36 11.34 -4.17
N ASP A 441 3.02 12.44 -3.85
CA ASP A 441 3.45 13.39 -4.87
C ASP A 441 4.75 12.92 -5.51
N PHE A 442 4.93 13.27 -6.78
CA PHE A 442 6.18 13.13 -7.51
C PHE A 442 6.66 14.52 -7.89
N GLU A 443 7.96 14.79 -7.78
CA GLU A 443 8.55 16.07 -8.11
C GLU A 443 9.46 15.95 -9.33
N ARG A 444 9.32 16.87 -10.29
CA ARG A 444 10.16 16.89 -11.48
C ARG A 444 11.61 17.16 -11.08
N VAL A 445 12.50 16.27 -11.52
CA VAL A 445 13.94 16.39 -11.30
C VAL A 445 14.55 17.11 -12.52
N PRO A 446 15.38 18.15 -12.32
CA PRO A 446 16.07 18.83 -13.42
C PRO A 446 17.00 17.86 -14.18
N ASP A 447 17.09 18.01 -15.50
CA ASP A 447 17.86 17.09 -16.35
C ASP A 447 19.36 17.05 -15.97
N TRP A 448 19.93 18.20 -15.55
CA TRP A 448 21.32 18.26 -15.11
C TRP A 448 21.57 17.39 -13.86
N GLU A 449 20.61 17.32 -12.94
CA GLU A 449 20.70 16.46 -11.74
C GLU A 449 20.69 14.99 -12.11
N ILE A 450 19.87 14.62 -13.09
CA ILE A 450 19.81 13.26 -13.64
C ILE A 450 21.15 12.87 -14.24
N TRP A 451 21.73 13.73 -15.11
CA TRP A 451 23.04 13.47 -15.69
C TRP A 451 24.16 13.40 -14.65
N THR A 452 24.07 14.22 -13.58
CA THR A 452 24.99 14.14 -12.46
C THR A 452 24.89 12.80 -11.73
N LYS A 453 23.66 12.32 -11.46
CA LYS A 453 23.42 10.98 -10.85
C LYS A 453 23.98 9.86 -11.72
N PHE A 454 23.73 9.88 -13.03
CA PHE A 454 24.33 8.92 -13.96
C PHE A 454 25.85 9.00 -13.99
N GLY A 455 26.41 10.19 -14.00
CA GLY A 455 27.85 10.41 -13.96
C GLY A 455 28.50 9.83 -12.69
N LEU A 456 27.88 10.05 -11.54
CA LEU A 456 28.34 9.49 -10.27
C LEU A 456 28.28 7.95 -10.25
N ILE A 457 27.21 7.36 -10.78
CA ILE A 457 27.08 5.90 -10.90
C ILE A 457 28.15 5.34 -11.84
N ALA A 458 28.36 5.99 -12.99
CA ALA A 458 29.40 5.59 -13.94
C ALA A 458 30.79 5.68 -13.32
N LEU A 459 31.09 6.76 -12.57
CA LEU A 459 32.36 6.94 -11.87
C LEU A 459 32.55 5.85 -10.79
N ALA A 460 31.51 5.53 -10.04
CA ALA A 460 31.55 4.46 -9.04
C ALA A 460 31.82 3.10 -9.72
N ALA A 461 31.13 2.78 -10.81
CA ALA A 461 31.35 1.56 -11.58
C ALA A 461 32.79 1.47 -12.13
N LEU A 462 33.30 2.56 -12.72
CA LEU A 462 34.69 2.64 -13.18
C LEU A 462 35.69 2.43 -12.05
N SER A 463 35.41 2.98 -10.86
CA SER A 463 36.26 2.80 -9.69
C SER A 463 36.32 1.34 -9.24
N VAL A 464 35.19 0.63 -9.30
CA VAL A 464 35.13 -0.83 -9.01
C VAL A 464 35.91 -1.61 -10.03
N VAL A 465 35.72 -1.35 -11.34
CA VAL A 465 36.45 -2.00 -12.42
C VAL A 465 37.96 -1.78 -12.26
N TYR A 466 38.38 -0.54 -11.98
CA TYR A 466 39.79 -0.22 -11.69
C TYR A 466 40.33 -0.98 -10.49
N ALA A 467 39.58 -1.04 -9.39
CA ALA A 467 39.99 -1.75 -8.17
C ALA A 467 40.16 -3.26 -8.43
N LEU A 468 39.20 -3.88 -9.12
CA LEU A 468 39.25 -5.30 -9.50
C LEU A 468 40.45 -5.57 -10.44
N GLY A 469 40.64 -4.73 -11.47
CA GLY A 469 41.78 -4.83 -12.40
C GLY A 469 43.13 -4.72 -11.68
N ASN A 470 43.24 -3.77 -10.74
CA ASN A 470 44.45 -3.59 -9.93
C ASN A 470 44.73 -4.83 -9.05
N LEU A 471 43.72 -5.39 -8.40
CA LEU A 471 43.86 -6.59 -7.58
C LEU A 471 44.27 -7.81 -8.45
N LEU A 472 43.64 -7.98 -9.63
CA LEU A 472 43.92 -9.04 -10.54
C LEU A 472 45.38 -8.97 -11.08
N VAL A 473 45.80 -7.80 -11.55
CA VAL A 473 47.20 -7.59 -12.01
C VAL A 473 48.19 -7.94 -10.89
N ARG A 474 47.91 -7.51 -9.66
CA ARG A 474 48.79 -7.84 -8.52
C ARG A 474 48.79 -9.35 -8.23
N LEU A 475 47.66 -10.01 -8.29
CA LEU A 475 47.57 -11.46 -8.11
C LEU A 475 48.42 -12.18 -9.19
N VAL A 476 48.25 -11.81 -10.47
CA VAL A 476 49.03 -12.38 -11.57
C VAL A 476 50.54 -12.16 -11.37
N LEU A 477 50.95 -10.96 -10.95
CA LEU A 477 52.35 -10.67 -10.65
C LEU A 477 52.90 -11.48 -9.47
N VAL A 478 52.12 -11.75 -8.47
CA VAL A 478 52.51 -12.61 -7.34
C VAL A 478 52.66 -14.06 -7.83
N LEU A 479 51.68 -14.59 -8.54
CA LEU A 479 51.74 -15.95 -9.11
C LEU A 479 52.91 -16.11 -10.07
N TYR A 480 53.14 -15.15 -10.98
CA TYR A 480 54.29 -15.16 -11.89
C TYR A 480 55.63 -15.23 -11.15
N ARG A 481 55.77 -14.45 -10.05
CA ARG A 481 56.99 -14.47 -9.23
C ARG A 481 57.20 -15.77 -8.49
N LEU A 482 56.10 -16.40 -8.02
CA LEU A 482 56.15 -17.70 -7.35
C LEU A 482 56.60 -18.79 -8.32
N VAL A 483 56.18 -18.74 -9.60
CA VAL A 483 56.52 -19.74 -10.62
C VAL A 483 57.91 -19.53 -11.18
N PHE A 484 58.31 -18.27 -11.44
CA PHE A 484 59.55 -17.96 -12.18
C PHE A 484 60.69 -17.41 -11.33
N GLY A 485 60.54 -17.36 -9.98
CA GLY A 485 61.63 -17.09 -9.03
C GLY A 485 62.32 -15.72 -9.13
N LYS A 486 61.64 -14.69 -9.69
CA LYS A 486 62.24 -13.35 -9.82
C LYS A 486 62.28 -12.57 -8.51
N GLU A 487 63.44 -11.98 -8.15
CA GLU A 487 63.65 -11.17 -6.97
C GLU A 487 62.76 -9.89 -6.91
N LYS A 488 62.40 -9.49 -5.68
CA LYS A 488 61.63 -8.27 -5.40
C LYS A 488 62.50 -7.04 -5.63
N GLY A 489 62.21 -6.21 -6.65
CA GLY A 489 62.74 -4.84 -6.71
C GLY A 489 62.37 -4.05 -5.46
N LYS A 490 63.22 -3.09 -5.05
CA LYS A 490 63.00 -2.16 -3.93
C LYS A 490 61.77 -1.25 -4.22
N GLN A 491 60.56 -1.75 -3.92
CA GLN A 491 59.34 -0.97 -4.03
C GLN A 491 58.91 -0.53 -2.60
N ASN A 492 58.48 0.70 -2.44
CA ASN A 492 58.00 1.20 -1.14
C ASN A 492 56.84 0.33 -0.64
N ARG A 493 57.09 -0.47 0.40
CA ARG A 493 56.20 -1.50 0.95
C ARG A 493 54.90 -0.89 1.47
N THR A 494 54.97 0.30 2.06
CA THR A 494 53.83 1.02 2.62
C THR A 494 52.87 1.47 1.53
N TRP A 495 53.34 2.09 0.43
CA TRP A 495 52.55 2.53 -0.70
C TRP A 495 51.80 1.38 -1.36
N LYS A 496 52.41 0.20 -1.40
CA LYS A 496 51.85 -1.00 -1.97
C LYS A 496 50.68 -1.54 -1.17
N TRP A 497 50.75 -1.54 0.15
CA TRP A 497 49.70 -1.95 1.03
C TRP A 497 48.51 -0.99 0.98
N TRP A 498 48.76 0.31 0.93
CA TRP A 498 47.67 1.31 0.80
C TRP A 498 46.83 1.06 -0.46
N HIS A 499 47.45 0.83 -1.60
CA HIS A 499 46.70 0.52 -2.83
C HIS A 499 45.91 -0.78 -2.77
N ILE A 500 46.41 -1.81 -2.11
CA ILE A 500 45.70 -3.09 -1.95
C ILE A 500 44.50 -2.87 -1.03
N LEU A 501 44.69 -2.21 0.11
CA LEU A 501 43.62 -1.94 1.10
C LEU A 501 42.52 -1.06 0.48
N THR A 502 42.90 0.00 -0.25
CA THR A 502 41.92 0.87 -0.92
C THR A 502 41.11 0.09 -1.98
N ALA A 503 41.79 -0.71 -2.83
CA ALA A 503 41.09 -1.50 -3.83
C ALA A 503 40.19 -2.56 -3.19
N ALA A 504 40.63 -3.24 -2.15
CA ALA A 504 39.81 -4.19 -1.40
C ALA A 504 38.61 -3.52 -0.73
N GLY A 505 38.80 -2.31 -0.18
CA GLY A 505 37.73 -1.50 0.40
C GLY A 505 36.65 -1.13 -0.64
N VAL A 506 37.06 -0.65 -1.82
CA VAL A 506 36.14 -0.31 -2.92
C VAL A 506 35.32 -1.54 -3.34
N VAL A 507 35.97 -2.70 -3.50
CA VAL A 507 35.29 -3.95 -3.85
C VAL A 507 34.34 -4.39 -2.74
N ALA A 508 34.74 -4.31 -1.49
CA ALA A 508 33.91 -4.66 -0.34
C ALA A 508 32.65 -3.76 -0.27
N VAL A 509 32.80 -2.46 -0.51
CA VAL A 509 31.68 -1.51 -0.57
C VAL A 509 30.73 -1.86 -1.71
N ALA A 510 31.26 -2.13 -2.92
CA ALA A 510 30.46 -2.52 -4.08
C ALA A 510 29.70 -3.84 -3.85
N CYS A 511 30.35 -4.86 -3.28
CA CYS A 511 29.72 -6.12 -2.93
C CYS A 511 28.61 -5.93 -1.89
N ASN A 512 28.81 -5.08 -0.87
CA ASN A 512 27.80 -4.77 0.12
C ASN A 512 26.59 -4.03 -0.48
N LEU A 513 26.84 -3.07 -1.40
CA LEU A 513 25.76 -2.39 -2.13
C LEU A 513 24.94 -3.36 -2.97
N LEU A 514 25.60 -4.24 -3.73
CA LEU A 514 24.93 -5.26 -4.52
C LEU A 514 24.12 -6.21 -3.63
N LEU A 515 24.70 -6.69 -2.53
CA LEU A 515 24.00 -7.54 -1.58
C LEU A 515 22.79 -6.81 -0.95
N LEU A 516 22.91 -5.52 -0.69
CA LEU A 516 21.79 -4.70 -0.18
C LEU A 516 20.66 -4.61 -1.23
N LEU A 517 21.00 -4.38 -2.48
CA LEU A 517 20.05 -4.30 -3.60
C LEU A 517 19.36 -5.66 -3.87
N PHE A 518 20.10 -6.76 -3.80
CA PHE A 518 19.53 -8.10 -4.01
C PHE A 518 18.82 -8.68 -2.78
N SER A 519 19.18 -8.28 -1.55
CA SER A 519 18.50 -8.74 -0.34
C SER A 519 17.23 -7.95 -0.01
N SER A 520 17.00 -6.81 -0.63
CA SER A 520 15.75 -6.06 -0.47
C SER A 520 14.53 -6.77 -1.07
N SER A 521 14.74 -7.80 -1.87
CA SER A 521 13.67 -8.65 -2.42
C SER A 521 13.30 -9.84 -1.52
N THR A 522 14.11 -10.17 -0.50
CA THR A 522 13.87 -11.34 0.35
C THR A 522 14.30 -11.07 1.78
N THR A 523 13.32 -10.90 2.67
CA THR A 523 13.39 -11.06 4.13
C THR A 523 14.44 -10.27 4.95
N ASP A 524 13.91 -9.61 5.99
CA ASP A 524 14.62 -9.08 7.17
C ASP A 524 15.75 -8.05 6.94
N LEU A 525 15.33 -6.88 6.44
CA LEU A 525 16.19 -5.70 6.32
C LEU A 525 16.71 -5.16 7.68
N SER A 526 16.15 -5.58 8.81
CA SER A 526 16.42 -4.94 10.11
C SER A 526 17.83 -5.24 10.64
N ILE A 527 18.25 -6.50 10.65
CA ILE A 527 19.57 -6.91 11.22
C ILE A 527 20.68 -6.68 10.20
N ILE A 528 20.45 -7.05 8.94
CA ILE A 528 21.45 -6.90 7.88
C ILE A 528 21.67 -5.42 7.54
N ALA A 529 20.61 -4.59 7.55
CA ALA A 529 20.73 -3.16 7.34
C ALA A 529 21.50 -2.46 8.47
N GLN A 530 21.27 -2.81 9.74
CA GLN A 530 21.98 -2.20 10.87
C GLN A 530 23.48 -2.50 10.84
N TRP A 531 23.90 -3.74 10.67
CA TRP A 531 25.30 -4.12 10.60
C TRP A 531 26.01 -3.55 9.38
N ARG A 532 25.34 -3.53 8.22
CA ARG A 532 25.86 -2.92 6.99
C ARG A 532 25.95 -1.39 7.14
N TYR A 533 24.99 -0.78 7.81
CA TYR A 533 24.96 0.64 8.10
C TYR A 533 26.15 1.06 8.98
N MET A 534 26.43 0.30 10.03
CA MET A 534 27.60 0.53 10.90
C MET A 534 28.91 0.33 10.14
N PHE A 535 28.98 -0.66 9.23
CA PHE A 535 30.14 -0.89 8.41
C PHE A 535 30.38 0.26 7.41
N PHE A 536 29.35 0.80 6.78
CA PHE A 536 29.44 1.97 5.90
C PHE A 536 29.80 3.24 6.66
N ALA A 537 29.23 3.46 7.84
CA ALA A 537 29.59 4.59 8.69
C ALA A 537 31.05 4.50 9.16
N GLY A 538 31.53 3.28 9.47
CA GLY A 538 32.93 3.03 9.81
C GLY A 538 33.90 3.28 8.65
N LEU A 539 33.52 2.95 7.41
CA LEU A 539 34.35 3.19 6.23
C LEU A 539 34.34 4.66 5.76
N GLY A 540 33.29 5.42 6.06
CA GLY A 540 33.19 6.85 5.75
C GLY A 540 34.03 7.73 6.67
N LEU A 541 34.61 7.17 7.77
CA LEU A 541 35.51 7.83 8.70
C LEU A 541 36.98 7.61 8.35
N PHE A 542 37.31 6.84 7.33
CA PHE A 542 38.62 6.62 6.74
C PHE A 542 38.67 7.14 5.29
#